data_b1971d80c65021d4b7abc9e70a779a4a
#
_entry.id   b1971d80c65021d4b7abc9e70a779a4a
#
_cell.length_a   1.000
_cell.length_b   1.000
_cell.length_c   1.000
_cell.angle_alpha   90.00
_cell.angle_beta   90.00
_cell.angle_gamma   90.00
#
_symmetry.space_group_name_H-M   'P 1'
#
loop_
_entity.id
_entity.type
_entity.pdbx_description
1 polymer ?
#
loop_
_entity_poly.entity_id
_entity_poly.type
_entity_poly.pdbx_seq_one_letter_code
_entity_poly.pdbx_strand_id
1 'polypeptide(L)'
;MISTSWQRPGFDLGLLFQEVCNNHPQAKGINMGQHGLINWADDDKECYELTLELIERAGRYIDERDKGEQTFEGQKYKNLSADHQKDVVSKIVPWLRGQVSQQNRFVATIESTKAALEFVNSHAAKRLAELGTSCPDHFLRTKIKPLYVDWDPQNEDFEILRAKLLEGLRGYRADYAKYYEANKEPSSPAMRDPNPTVVLIPGIGMVA
;
A
#
# COMPACT_ATOMS: atom_id res chain seq x y z
N MET A 1 -22.31 -2.34 14.90
CA MET A 1 -20.98 -1.79 14.51
C MET A 1 -21.06 -0.28 14.44
N ILE A 2 -20.09 0.40 15.03
CA ILE A 2 -19.90 1.86 14.95
C ILE A 2 -18.63 2.12 14.17
N SER A 3 -18.61 3.13 13.33
CA SER A 3 -17.37 3.54 12.61
C SER A 3 -16.81 4.79 13.29
N THR A 4 -15.49 4.80 13.50
CA THR A 4 -14.76 5.96 14.01
C THR A 4 -13.87 6.55 12.93
N SER A 5 -13.56 7.84 13.03
CA SER A 5 -12.49 8.46 12.25
C SER A 5 -11.13 7.85 12.62
N TRP A 6 -10.14 8.12 11.78
CA TRP A 6 -8.77 7.76 12.08
C TRP A 6 -8.29 8.46 13.37
N GLN A 7 -7.62 7.71 14.22
CA GLN A 7 -6.94 8.19 15.42
C GLN A 7 -5.58 7.50 15.50
N ARG A 8 -4.55 8.22 15.92
CA ARG A 8 -3.21 7.68 16.14
C ARG A 8 -3.28 6.47 17.10
N PRO A 9 -2.57 5.36 16.82
CA PRO A 9 -2.46 4.25 17.77
C PRO A 9 -1.89 4.71 19.12
N GLY A 10 -2.55 4.31 20.21
CA GLY A 10 -2.09 4.65 21.54
C GLY A 10 -3.24 4.92 22.51
N PHE A 11 -2.96 5.59 23.61
CA PHE A 11 -3.90 5.84 24.68
C PHE A 11 -5.14 6.63 24.24
N ASP A 12 -4.94 7.64 23.37
CA ASP A 12 -6.05 8.46 22.85
C ASP A 12 -7.07 7.63 22.04
N LEU A 13 -6.60 6.61 21.31
CA LEU A 13 -7.49 5.67 20.63
C LEU A 13 -8.32 4.86 21.64
N GLY A 14 -7.72 4.49 22.76
CA GLY A 14 -8.43 3.83 23.86
C GLY A 14 -9.51 4.72 24.49
N LEU A 15 -9.23 6.01 24.67
CA LEU A 15 -10.22 6.98 25.18
C LEU A 15 -11.36 7.18 24.20
N LEU A 16 -11.08 7.24 22.88
CA LEU A 16 -12.11 7.29 21.85
C LEU A 16 -13.00 6.05 21.90
N PHE A 17 -12.45 4.87 22.12
CA PHE A 17 -13.26 3.64 22.28
C PHE A 17 -14.14 3.68 23.51
N GLN A 18 -13.62 4.16 24.65
CA GLN A 18 -14.42 4.35 25.85
C GLN A 18 -15.61 5.26 25.60
N GLU A 19 -15.40 6.39 24.93
CA GLU A 19 -16.47 7.32 24.56
C GLU A 19 -17.52 6.65 23.64
N VAL A 20 -17.06 5.92 22.62
CA VAL A 20 -17.95 5.19 21.70
C VAL A 20 -18.77 4.14 22.42
N CYS A 21 -18.16 3.35 23.31
CA CYS A 21 -18.87 2.34 24.07
C CYS A 21 -19.89 2.96 25.03
N ASN A 22 -19.57 4.08 25.68
CA ASN A 22 -20.47 4.78 26.57
C ASN A 22 -21.69 5.36 25.82
N ASN A 23 -21.47 5.92 24.63
CA ASN A 23 -22.53 6.49 23.83
C ASN A 23 -23.36 5.45 23.06
N HIS A 24 -22.81 4.24 22.88
CA HIS A 24 -23.44 3.15 22.11
C HIS A 24 -23.34 1.82 22.86
N PRO A 25 -23.99 1.66 24.02
CA PRO A 25 -23.85 0.47 24.86
C PRO A 25 -24.31 -0.84 24.20
N GLN A 26 -25.08 -0.75 23.11
CA GLN A 26 -25.52 -1.92 22.32
C GLN A 26 -24.55 -2.26 21.16
N ALA A 27 -23.46 -1.52 21.01
CA ALA A 27 -22.49 -1.83 19.97
C ALA A 27 -21.74 -3.12 20.32
N LYS A 28 -21.54 -3.99 19.34
CA LYS A 28 -20.76 -5.23 19.45
C LYS A 28 -19.41 -5.13 18.77
N GLY A 29 -19.03 -3.94 18.30
CA GLY A 29 -17.72 -3.72 17.68
C GLY A 29 -17.59 -2.33 17.08
N ILE A 30 -16.36 -1.97 16.79
CA ILE A 30 -15.93 -0.71 16.19
C ILE A 30 -15.15 -0.99 14.90
N ASN A 31 -15.55 -0.33 13.82
CA ASN A 31 -14.74 -0.22 12.63
C ASN A 31 -13.84 1.02 12.77
N MET A 32 -12.56 0.78 12.97
CA MET A 32 -11.55 1.82 13.19
C MET A 32 -11.08 2.35 11.83
N GLY A 33 -11.35 3.62 11.54
CA GLY A 33 -10.90 4.23 10.29
C GLY A 33 -9.41 4.00 10.04
N GLN A 34 -9.07 3.38 8.92
CA GLN A 34 -7.71 3.03 8.48
C GLN A 34 -6.92 2.08 9.41
N HIS A 35 -7.51 1.51 10.44
CA HIS A 35 -6.88 0.51 11.32
C HIS A 35 -7.41 -0.88 11.10
N GLY A 36 -8.72 -1.03 11.00
CA GLY A 36 -9.39 -2.31 10.89
C GLY A 36 -10.60 -2.43 11.81
N LEU A 37 -10.83 -3.62 12.33
CA LEU A 37 -12.04 -3.98 13.07
C LEU A 37 -11.67 -4.53 14.46
N ILE A 38 -12.42 -4.11 15.46
CA ILE A 38 -12.46 -4.77 16.78
C ILE A 38 -13.92 -5.10 17.11
N ASN A 39 -14.15 -6.29 17.68
CA ASN A 39 -15.44 -6.70 18.19
C ASN A 39 -15.30 -7.43 19.53
N TRP A 40 -16.40 -7.57 20.23
CA TRP A 40 -16.45 -8.21 21.55
C TRP A 40 -17.81 -8.88 21.77
N ALA A 41 -17.83 -9.86 22.68
CA ALA A 41 -19.01 -10.50 23.22
C ALA A 41 -18.69 -11.00 24.63
N ASP A 42 -19.70 -11.48 25.37
CA ASP A 42 -19.55 -12.02 26.71
C ASP A 42 -19.04 -13.46 26.73
N ASP A 43 -19.12 -14.15 25.60
CA ASP A 43 -18.69 -15.54 25.39
C ASP A 43 -17.68 -15.62 24.25
N ASP A 44 -16.63 -16.43 24.43
CA ASP A 44 -15.52 -16.59 23.46
C ASP A 44 -16.01 -17.08 22.10
N LYS A 45 -16.97 -18.02 22.10
CA LYS A 45 -17.52 -18.58 20.88
C LYS A 45 -18.35 -17.52 20.14
N GLU A 46 -19.21 -16.80 20.85
CA GLU A 46 -19.99 -15.69 20.27
C GLU A 46 -19.07 -14.62 19.68
N CYS A 47 -18.01 -14.25 20.40
CA CYS A 47 -17.02 -13.28 19.92
C CYS A 47 -16.36 -13.73 18.62
N TYR A 48 -15.95 -14.99 18.53
CA TYR A 48 -15.31 -15.57 17.36
C TYR A 48 -16.29 -15.65 16.17
N GLU A 49 -17.51 -16.16 16.40
CA GLU A 49 -18.55 -16.24 15.38
C GLU A 49 -18.92 -14.87 14.82
N LEU A 50 -19.01 -13.85 15.68
CA LEU A 50 -19.23 -12.47 15.28
C LEU A 50 -18.08 -11.94 14.40
N THR A 51 -16.85 -12.26 14.74
CA THR A 51 -15.67 -11.90 13.90
C THR A 51 -15.81 -12.48 12.49
N LEU A 52 -16.15 -13.76 12.38
CA LEU A 52 -16.34 -14.44 11.09
C LEU A 52 -17.51 -13.81 10.30
N GLU A 53 -18.65 -13.58 10.96
CA GLU A 53 -19.81 -12.91 10.32
C GLU A 53 -19.43 -11.55 9.73
N LEU A 54 -18.67 -10.74 10.47
CA LEU A 54 -18.26 -9.41 10.03
C LEU A 54 -17.28 -9.48 8.84
N ILE A 55 -16.36 -10.45 8.85
CA ILE A 55 -15.44 -10.69 7.73
C ILE A 55 -16.23 -11.14 6.48
N GLU A 56 -17.14 -12.09 6.61
CA GLU A 56 -18.00 -12.55 5.51
C GLU A 56 -18.87 -11.43 4.95
N ARG A 57 -19.42 -10.60 5.82
CA ARG A 57 -20.24 -9.44 5.41
C ARG A 57 -19.41 -8.44 4.61
N ALA A 58 -18.16 -8.18 5.03
CA ALA A 58 -17.24 -7.33 4.29
C ALA A 58 -16.87 -7.96 2.94
N GLY A 59 -16.61 -9.28 2.90
CA GLY A 59 -16.35 -10.02 1.67
C GLY A 59 -17.50 -9.92 0.68
N ARG A 60 -18.72 -10.21 1.10
CA ARG A 60 -19.92 -10.06 0.24
C ARG A 60 -20.08 -8.64 -0.30
N TYR A 61 -19.83 -7.63 0.51
CA TYR A 61 -19.89 -6.23 0.06
C TYR A 61 -18.87 -5.93 -1.04
N ILE A 62 -17.67 -6.50 -0.94
CA ILE A 62 -16.62 -6.35 -1.95
C ILE A 62 -17.02 -7.10 -3.23
N ASP A 63 -17.44 -8.36 -3.11
CA ASP A 63 -17.83 -9.21 -4.24
C ASP A 63 -18.97 -8.60 -5.06
N GLU A 64 -19.97 -8.01 -4.39
CA GLU A 64 -21.08 -7.31 -5.06
C GLU A 64 -20.65 -6.07 -5.86
N ARG A 65 -19.47 -5.52 -5.56
CA ARG A 65 -18.94 -4.30 -6.18
C ARG A 65 -17.76 -4.54 -7.08
N ASP A 66 -17.23 -5.76 -7.05
CA ASP A 66 -16.16 -6.16 -7.97
C ASP A 66 -16.69 -6.13 -9.42
N LYS A 67 -15.98 -5.43 -10.26
CA LYS A 67 -16.28 -5.29 -11.69
C LYS A 67 -15.33 -6.11 -12.56
N GLY A 68 -14.64 -7.08 -11.94
CA GLY A 68 -13.63 -7.88 -12.62
C GLY A 68 -12.54 -7.00 -13.23
N GLU A 69 -12.24 -7.19 -14.50
CA GLU A 69 -11.20 -6.42 -15.21
C GLU A 69 -11.42 -4.89 -15.20
N GLN A 70 -12.63 -4.43 -14.89
CA GLN A 70 -12.95 -3.00 -14.79
C GLN A 70 -12.80 -2.42 -13.38
N THR A 71 -12.46 -3.23 -12.39
CA THR A 71 -12.30 -2.79 -10.99
C THR A 71 -11.26 -1.68 -10.86
N PHE A 72 -10.18 -1.75 -11.63
CA PHE A 72 -9.15 -0.72 -11.72
C PHE A 72 -9.22 0.13 -13.00
N GLU A 73 -10.42 0.37 -13.53
CA GLU A 73 -10.66 1.17 -14.75
C GLU A 73 -10.09 0.52 -16.02
N GLY A 74 -9.93 -0.80 -16.03
CA GLY A 74 -9.42 -1.56 -17.16
C GLY A 74 -7.90 -1.46 -17.37
N GLN A 75 -7.42 -2.22 -18.34
CA GLN A 75 -6.01 -2.35 -18.64
C GLN A 75 -5.51 -1.18 -19.51
N LYS A 76 -4.51 -0.45 -19.03
CA LYS A 76 -3.79 0.61 -19.76
C LYS A 76 -2.61 0.05 -20.54
N TYR A 77 -1.81 -0.82 -19.93
CA TYR A 77 -0.61 -1.41 -20.50
C TYR A 77 -0.77 -2.92 -20.64
N LYS A 78 -0.32 -3.48 -21.77
CA LYS A 78 -0.31 -4.93 -21.99
C LYS A 78 0.79 -5.59 -21.15
N ASN A 79 0.56 -6.83 -20.76
CA ASN A 79 1.60 -7.63 -20.12
C ASN A 79 2.77 -7.84 -21.10
N LEU A 80 3.99 -7.86 -20.56
CA LEU A 80 5.16 -8.31 -21.28
C LEU A 80 5.10 -9.84 -21.45
N SER A 81 5.76 -10.37 -22.50
CA SER A 81 6.05 -11.80 -22.55
C SER A 81 7.00 -12.18 -21.40
N ALA A 82 6.95 -13.42 -20.95
CA ALA A 82 7.78 -13.89 -19.84
C ALA A 82 9.28 -13.65 -20.08
N ASP A 83 9.75 -13.88 -21.31
CA ASP A 83 11.16 -13.68 -21.67
C ASP A 83 11.53 -12.19 -21.64
N HIS A 84 10.69 -11.32 -22.17
CA HIS A 84 10.94 -9.87 -22.16
C HIS A 84 10.89 -9.33 -20.72
N GLN A 85 9.91 -9.74 -19.91
CA GLN A 85 9.83 -9.38 -18.49
C GLN A 85 11.12 -9.79 -17.77
N LYS A 86 11.58 -11.04 -17.96
CA LYS A 86 12.81 -11.55 -17.37
C LYS A 86 14.05 -10.75 -17.80
N ASP A 87 14.13 -10.38 -19.07
CA ASP A 87 15.24 -9.55 -19.60
C ASP A 87 15.26 -8.18 -18.93
N VAL A 88 14.13 -7.48 -18.89
CA VAL A 88 14.01 -6.16 -18.25
C VAL A 88 14.33 -6.26 -16.76
N VAL A 89 13.76 -7.23 -16.05
CA VAL A 89 13.99 -7.46 -14.62
C VAL A 89 15.48 -7.70 -14.33
N SER A 90 16.13 -8.53 -15.12
CA SER A 90 17.56 -8.86 -14.93
C SER A 90 18.48 -7.64 -15.03
N LYS A 91 18.08 -6.62 -15.77
CA LYS A 91 18.82 -5.38 -15.96
C LYS A 91 18.42 -4.30 -14.95
N ILE A 92 17.10 -4.13 -14.72
CA ILE A 92 16.61 -3.01 -13.92
C ILE A 92 16.77 -3.23 -12.42
N VAL A 93 16.59 -4.45 -11.92
CA VAL A 93 16.63 -4.72 -10.48
C VAL A 93 18.02 -4.53 -9.88
N PRO A 94 19.12 -5.04 -10.48
CA PRO A 94 20.46 -4.75 -9.98
C PRO A 94 20.79 -3.25 -10.00
N TRP A 95 20.38 -2.54 -11.06
CA TRP A 95 20.55 -1.09 -11.15
C TRP A 95 19.75 -0.36 -10.07
N LEU A 96 18.44 -0.67 -9.92
CA LEU A 96 17.56 -0.08 -8.90
C LEU A 96 18.13 -0.33 -7.49
N ARG A 97 18.57 -1.57 -7.22
CA ARG A 97 19.23 -1.92 -5.97
C ARG A 97 20.43 -1.01 -5.69
N GLY A 98 21.25 -0.72 -6.70
CA GLY A 98 22.36 0.23 -6.57
C GLY A 98 21.91 1.64 -6.22
N GLN A 99 20.75 2.08 -6.75
CA GLN A 99 20.22 3.41 -6.46
C GLN A 99 19.69 3.55 -5.03
N VAL A 100 19.11 2.49 -4.46
CA VAL A 100 18.49 2.52 -3.12
C VAL A 100 19.42 2.06 -2.00
N SER A 101 20.49 1.31 -2.30
CA SER A 101 21.43 0.77 -1.31
C SER A 101 22.57 1.76 -0.97
N GLN A 102 22.23 2.99 -0.62
CA GLN A 102 23.22 4.02 -0.30
C GLN A 102 23.71 3.93 1.16
N GLN A 103 22.81 3.72 2.10
CA GLN A 103 23.13 3.59 3.53
C GLN A 103 23.13 2.13 3.98
N ASN A 104 22.23 1.32 3.45
CA ASN A 104 22.08 -0.09 3.77
C ASN A 104 22.06 -0.92 2.48
N ARG A 105 22.45 -2.18 2.60
CA ARG A 105 22.32 -3.15 1.49
C ARG A 105 20.95 -3.76 1.52
N PHE A 106 20.20 -3.62 0.41
CA PHE A 106 18.87 -4.20 0.27
C PHE A 106 18.91 -5.44 -0.63
N VAL A 107 17.96 -6.33 -0.40
CA VAL A 107 17.59 -7.43 -1.30
C VAL A 107 16.18 -7.11 -1.80
N ALA A 108 15.97 -7.27 -3.09
CA ALA A 108 14.66 -7.04 -3.68
C ALA A 108 13.91 -8.36 -3.87
N THR A 109 12.61 -8.34 -3.64
CA THR A 109 11.65 -9.34 -4.08
C THR A 109 10.82 -8.77 -5.22
N ILE A 110 10.40 -9.64 -6.14
CA ILE A 110 9.59 -9.24 -7.29
C ILE A 110 8.29 -10.03 -7.23
N GLU A 111 7.18 -9.30 -7.24
CA GLU A 111 5.85 -9.86 -7.29
C GLU A 111 5.20 -9.54 -8.64
N SER A 112 5.05 -10.56 -9.48
CA SER A 112 4.49 -10.46 -10.83
C SER A 112 3.31 -11.43 -11.05
N THR A 113 2.57 -11.73 -9.98
CA THR A 113 1.32 -12.48 -10.08
C THR A 113 0.30 -11.76 -10.96
N LYS A 114 -0.70 -12.49 -11.41
CA LYS A 114 -1.81 -11.92 -12.19
C LYS A 114 -2.40 -10.68 -11.49
N ALA A 115 -2.65 -10.75 -10.20
CA ALA A 115 -3.23 -9.63 -9.43
C ALA A 115 -2.31 -8.40 -9.41
N ALA A 116 -1.00 -8.60 -9.19
CA ALA A 116 -0.03 -7.51 -9.21
C ALA A 116 0.05 -6.84 -10.59
N LEU A 117 0.11 -7.64 -11.66
CA LEU A 117 0.15 -7.13 -13.03
C LEU A 117 -1.15 -6.44 -13.45
N GLU A 118 -2.31 -6.98 -13.03
CA GLU A 118 -3.61 -6.35 -13.28
C GLU A 118 -3.68 -4.95 -12.66
N PHE A 119 -3.22 -4.81 -11.42
CA PHE A 119 -3.15 -3.51 -10.77
C PHE A 119 -2.17 -2.56 -11.45
N VAL A 120 -0.88 -2.92 -11.59
CA VAL A 120 0.15 -1.98 -12.09
C VAL A 120 -0.07 -1.56 -13.53
N ASN A 121 -0.75 -2.39 -14.33
CA ASN A 121 -1.05 -2.14 -15.74
C ASN A 121 -2.38 -1.40 -15.95
N SER A 122 -3.11 -1.06 -14.90
CA SER A 122 -4.43 -0.46 -15.01
C SER A 122 -4.40 1.07 -15.20
N HIS A 123 -5.50 1.62 -15.69
CA HIS A 123 -5.68 3.08 -15.78
C HIS A 123 -5.67 3.76 -14.41
N ALA A 124 -6.22 3.10 -13.38
CA ALA A 124 -6.31 3.65 -12.03
C ALA A 124 -5.01 3.54 -11.24
N ALA A 125 -4.02 2.73 -11.65
CA ALA A 125 -2.85 2.38 -10.86
C ALA A 125 -2.11 3.59 -10.28
N LYS A 126 -1.80 4.58 -11.11
CA LYS A 126 -1.08 5.79 -10.67
C LYS A 126 -1.85 6.55 -9.59
N ARG A 127 -3.12 6.78 -9.81
CA ARG A 127 -3.99 7.50 -8.87
C ARG A 127 -4.16 6.73 -7.56
N LEU A 128 -4.37 5.42 -7.62
CA LEU A 128 -4.53 4.58 -6.43
C LEU A 128 -3.23 4.42 -5.65
N ALA A 129 -2.09 4.33 -6.31
CA ALA A 129 -0.78 4.29 -5.66
C ALA A 129 -0.51 5.56 -4.82
N GLU A 130 -0.98 6.73 -5.26
CA GLU A 130 -0.85 7.99 -4.52
C GLU A 130 -1.70 8.04 -3.24
N LEU A 131 -2.74 7.23 -3.10
CA LEU A 131 -3.54 7.13 -1.88
C LEU A 131 -2.75 6.50 -0.72
N GLY A 132 -1.69 5.78 -1.03
CA GLY A 132 -0.83 5.14 -0.04
C GLY A 132 -1.41 3.86 0.54
N THR A 133 -0.99 3.55 1.77
CA THR A 133 -1.35 2.31 2.45
C THR A 133 -2.68 2.41 3.19
N SER A 134 -3.37 1.28 3.31
CA SER A 134 -4.70 1.22 3.91
C SER A 134 -4.70 1.18 5.44
N CYS A 135 -3.57 0.88 6.08
CA CYS A 135 -3.48 0.74 7.52
C CYS A 135 -2.08 1.08 8.06
N PRO A 136 -1.94 1.41 9.38
CA PRO A 136 -0.68 1.77 10.01
C PRO A 136 0.39 0.68 9.93
N ASP A 137 0.02 -0.59 9.99
CA ASP A 137 0.97 -1.70 9.93
C ASP A 137 1.69 -1.76 8.58
N HIS A 138 0.97 -1.55 7.49
CA HIS A 138 1.56 -1.42 6.16
C HIS A 138 2.43 -0.17 6.06
N PHE A 139 1.94 0.96 6.55
CA PHE A 139 2.67 2.22 6.57
C PHE A 139 4.04 2.11 7.26
N LEU A 140 4.10 1.44 8.41
CA LEU A 140 5.36 1.22 9.14
C LEU A 140 6.38 0.42 8.34
N ARG A 141 5.94 -0.49 7.47
CA ARG A 141 6.80 -1.36 6.66
C ARG A 141 7.08 -0.81 5.28
N THR A 142 6.06 -0.27 4.61
CA THR A 142 6.12 0.13 3.19
C THR A 142 6.15 1.64 2.98
N LYS A 143 6.21 2.42 4.06
CA LYS A 143 6.12 3.90 4.08
C LYS A 143 4.75 4.41 3.63
N ILE A 144 4.66 5.71 3.35
CA ILE A 144 3.40 6.42 3.07
C ILE A 144 2.73 5.89 1.82
N LYS A 145 3.51 5.69 0.75
CA LYS A 145 3.03 5.25 -0.56
C LYS A 145 4.13 4.51 -1.32
N PRO A 146 3.79 3.67 -2.29
CA PRO A 146 4.77 3.13 -3.24
C PRO A 146 5.23 4.22 -4.22
N LEU A 147 6.35 3.98 -4.89
CA LEU A 147 6.73 4.72 -6.09
C LEU A 147 6.10 4.04 -7.31
N TYR A 148 5.12 4.67 -7.95
CA TYR A 148 4.60 4.22 -9.24
C TYR A 148 5.37 4.88 -10.38
N VAL A 149 5.89 4.08 -11.30
CA VAL A 149 6.65 4.53 -12.48
C VAL A 149 5.80 4.37 -13.73
N ASP A 150 5.28 5.47 -14.27
CA ASP A 150 4.40 5.46 -15.43
C ASP A 150 5.21 5.22 -16.73
N TRP A 151 5.65 3.98 -16.89
CA TRP A 151 6.40 3.50 -18.05
C TRP A 151 5.50 2.67 -18.97
N ASP A 152 5.59 2.91 -20.25
CA ASP A 152 4.87 2.14 -21.27
C ASP A 152 5.77 1.02 -21.83
N PRO A 153 5.57 -0.24 -21.41
CA PRO A 153 6.44 -1.34 -21.81
C PRO A 153 6.33 -1.73 -23.30
N GLN A 154 5.36 -1.18 -24.04
CA GLN A 154 5.19 -1.42 -25.47
C GLN A 154 5.86 -0.38 -26.35
N ASN A 155 5.95 0.87 -25.88
CA ASN A 155 6.36 2.00 -26.68
C ASN A 155 7.60 2.72 -26.15
N GLU A 156 8.05 2.42 -24.94
CA GLU A 156 9.22 3.05 -24.32
C GLU A 156 10.32 2.00 -24.06
N ASP A 157 11.55 2.37 -24.33
CA ASP A 157 12.70 1.50 -24.14
C ASP A 157 13.19 1.47 -22.71
N PHE A 158 14.22 0.66 -22.47
CA PHE A 158 14.84 0.47 -21.17
C PHE A 158 15.48 1.74 -20.62
N GLU A 159 16.06 2.60 -21.47
CA GLU A 159 16.71 3.83 -21.01
C GLU A 159 15.67 4.85 -20.54
N ILE A 160 14.49 4.88 -21.16
CA ILE A 160 13.35 5.69 -20.71
C ILE A 160 12.86 5.18 -19.33
N LEU A 161 12.76 3.86 -19.13
CA LEU A 161 12.44 3.30 -17.82
C LEU A 161 13.43 3.74 -16.75
N ARG A 162 14.74 3.66 -17.04
CA ARG A 162 15.80 4.11 -16.11
C ARG A 162 15.69 5.60 -15.78
N ALA A 163 15.45 6.43 -16.78
CA ALA A 163 15.30 7.86 -16.58
C ALA A 163 14.08 8.19 -15.69
N LYS A 164 12.93 7.57 -15.97
CA LYS A 164 11.71 7.71 -15.16
C LYS A 164 11.90 7.23 -13.72
N LEU A 165 12.58 6.10 -13.52
CA LEU A 165 12.92 5.61 -12.18
C LEU A 165 13.82 6.60 -11.44
N LEU A 166 14.84 7.13 -12.09
CA LEU A 166 15.77 8.08 -11.45
C LEU A 166 15.06 9.37 -11.03
N GLU A 167 14.20 9.90 -11.88
CA GLU A 167 13.36 11.06 -11.58
C GLU A 167 12.40 10.76 -10.42
N GLY A 168 11.68 9.63 -10.50
CA GLY A 168 10.76 9.17 -9.47
C GLY A 168 11.44 8.99 -8.11
N LEU A 169 12.64 8.39 -8.06
CA LEU A 169 13.42 8.25 -6.83
C LEU A 169 13.82 9.60 -6.23
N ARG A 170 14.21 10.58 -7.07
CA ARG A 170 14.54 11.93 -6.61
C ARG A 170 13.32 12.63 -6.00
N GLY A 171 12.18 12.59 -6.71
CA GLY A 171 10.91 13.14 -6.22
C GLY A 171 10.47 12.50 -4.92
N TYR A 172 10.48 11.17 -4.87
CA TYR A 172 10.09 10.41 -3.67
C TYR A 172 10.91 10.77 -2.44
N ARG A 173 12.24 10.86 -2.58
CA ARG A 173 13.14 11.28 -1.48
C ARG A 173 12.83 12.68 -0.97
N ALA A 174 12.57 13.61 -1.89
CA ALA A 174 12.22 14.99 -1.53
C ALA A 174 10.87 15.06 -0.80
N ASP A 175 9.86 14.32 -1.28
CA ASP A 175 8.54 14.26 -0.67
C ASP A 175 8.58 13.60 0.71
N TYR A 176 9.35 12.52 0.86
CA TYR A 176 9.53 11.87 2.15
C TYR A 176 10.22 12.76 3.17
N ALA A 177 11.24 13.52 2.76
CA ALA A 177 11.90 14.49 3.62
C ALA A 177 10.95 15.61 4.06
N LYS A 178 10.15 16.16 3.15
CA LYS A 178 9.12 17.18 3.49
C LYS A 178 8.09 16.60 4.48
N TYR A 179 7.63 15.37 4.24
CA TYR A 179 6.70 14.71 5.15
C TYR A 179 7.30 14.55 6.55
N TYR A 180 8.55 14.10 6.65
CA TYR A 180 9.23 13.96 7.95
C TYR A 180 9.35 15.30 8.66
N GLU A 181 9.82 16.34 7.98
CA GLU A 181 9.97 17.67 8.56
C GLU A 181 8.64 18.28 9.04
N ALA A 182 7.56 18.04 8.30
CA ALA A 182 6.24 18.55 8.64
C ALA A 182 5.59 17.86 9.85
N ASN A 183 6.02 16.64 10.18
CA ASN A 183 5.38 15.81 11.21
C ASN A 183 6.30 15.48 12.40
N LYS A 184 7.58 15.86 12.35
CA LYS A 184 8.52 15.54 13.44
C LYS A 184 8.23 16.39 14.68
N GLU A 185 8.42 15.77 15.82
CA GLU A 185 8.40 16.37 17.15
C GLU A 185 9.82 16.36 17.75
N PRO A 186 10.09 17.10 18.84
CA PRO A 186 11.41 17.12 19.48
C PRO A 186 11.92 15.72 19.90
N SER A 187 11.02 14.80 20.21
CA SER A 187 11.32 13.40 20.59
C SER A 187 11.37 12.44 19.42
N SER A 188 11.11 12.89 18.19
CA SER A 188 11.10 12.01 17.03
C SER A 188 12.50 11.46 16.73
N PRO A 189 12.61 10.17 16.35
CA PRO A 189 13.89 9.62 15.89
C PRO A 189 14.33 10.34 14.61
N ALA A 190 15.61 10.20 14.26
CA ALA A 190 16.12 10.71 13.00
C ALA A 190 15.35 10.14 11.79
N MET A 191 15.29 10.92 10.72
CA MET A 191 14.67 10.48 9.46
C MET A 191 15.28 9.15 8.99
N ARG A 192 14.44 8.19 8.68
CA ARG A 192 14.87 6.91 8.09
C ARG A 192 15.33 7.11 6.65
N ASP A 193 15.94 6.07 6.08
CA ASP A 193 16.26 6.01 4.66
C ASP A 193 15.12 6.57 3.80
N PRO A 194 15.34 7.59 2.93
CA PRO A 194 14.25 8.25 2.20
C PRO A 194 13.79 7.50 0.95
N ASN A 195 14.43 6.38 0.58
CA ASN A 195 14.08 5.63 -0.62
C ASN A 195 12.72 4.93 -0.49
N PRO A 196 11.98 4.71 -1.59
CA PRO A 196 10.77 3.88 -1.55
C PRO A 196 11.10 2.44 -1.15
N THR A 197 10.23 1.82 -0.37
CA THR A 197 10.31 0.40 -0.04
C THR A 197 9.61 -0.45 -1.09
N VAL A 198 8.65 0.13 -1.79
CA VAL A 198 7.88 -0.53 -2.86
C VAL A 198 7.92 0.33 -4.11
N VAL A 199 8.27 -0.30 -5.23
CA VAL A 199 8.23 0.31 -6.57
C VAL A 199 7.28 -0.50 -7.45
N LEU A 200 6.33 0.19 -8.07
CA LEU A 200 5.32 -0.39 -8.96
C LEU A 200 5.67 -0.02 -10.41
N ILE A 201 5.84 -1.02 -11.25
CA ILE A 201 6.28 -0.83 -12.64
C ILE A 201 5.35 -1.62 -13.58
N PRO A 202 4.65 -0.96 -14.52
CA PRO A 202 3.85 -1.64 -15.54
C PRO A 202 4.66 -2.71 -16.29
N GLY A 203 4.02 -3.83 -16.59
CA GLY A 203 4.65 -4.97 -17.26
C GLY A 203 5.57 -5.82 -16.37
N ILE A 204 6.03 -5.30 -15.24
CA ILE A 204 6.95 -5.99 -14.31
C ILE A 204 6.21 -6.43 -13.05
N GLY A 205 5.41 -5.56 -12.46
CA GLY A 205 4.73 -5.81 -11.20
C GLY A 205 5.24 -4.94 -10.06
N MET A 206 5.40 -5.53 -8.88
CA MET A 206 5.87 -4.88 -7.67
C MET A 206 7.32 -5.33 -7.36
N VAL A 207 8.17 -4.38 -7.09
CA VAL A 207 9.54 -4.61 -6.56
C VAL A 207 9.57 -4.05 -5.13
N ALA A 208 9.87 -4.92 -4.15
CA ALA A 208 9.86 -4.60 -2.72
C ALA A 208 11.15 -5.04 -2.03
#